data_73a17b20d95a649ac5526d7ec95745ff
#
_entry.id   73a17b20d95a649ac5526d7ec95745ff
#
_cell.length_a   1.000
_cell.length_b   1.000
_cell.length_c   1.000
_cell.angle_alpha   90.00
_cell.angle_beta   90.00
_cell.angle_gamma   90.00
#
_symmetry.space_group_name_H-M   'P 1'
#
loop_
_entity.id
_entity.type
_entity.pdbx_description
1 polymer ?
#
loop_
_entity_poly.entity_id
_entity_poly.type
_entity_poly.pdbx_seq_one_letter_code
_entity_poly.pdbx_strand_id
1 'polypeptide(L)'
;CEMGQGIKNVAVQITAECLGIGTDRMNFDNSNSDTAAFSMDTAGTRSTVVVGNAIISAAKDLISKLKAFTAEKLGVTPEEMSYEAGRAFVTADPEKGMTIPEIAAASIYGGVLLMGTGGYQPEPAPPRDPETGATLPSKIMAYGSCVADVEVDDETGMVRVANLYNCYDMGTVINPTQAIAQVEGGNIWGIGMALYEDLAPA
;
A
#
# COMPACT_ATOMS: atom_id res chain seq x y z
N CYS A 1 -9.94 -2.92 -2.97
CA CYS A 1 -10.43 -4.27 -3.22
C CYS A 1 -9.26 -5.22 -3.45
N GLU A 2 -9.30 -6.44 -2.90
CA GLU A 2 -8.32 -7.51 -3.15
C GLU A 2 -8.83 -8.38 -4.29
N MET A 3 -8.02 -8.50 -5.34
CA MET A 3 -8.32 -9.32 -6.53
C MET A 3 -7.22 -10.36 -6.80
N GLY A 4 -6.34 -10.58 -5.82
CA GLY A 4 -5.14 -11.40 -5.94
C GLY A 4 -3.84 -10.61 -6.16
N GLN A 5 -3.91 -9.27 -6.26
CA GLN A 5 -2.74 -8.41 -6.44
C GLN A 5 -1.94 -8.17 -5.14
N GLY A 6 -2.42 -8.65 -3.98
CA GLY A 6 -1.69 -8.60 -2.73
C GLY A 6 -1.83 -7.33 -1.92
N ILE A 7 -2.84 -6.48 -2.16
CA ILE A 7 -3.04 -5.25 -1.39
C ILE A 7 -3.29 -5.52 0.10
N LYS A 8 -3.87 -6.67 0.44
CA LYS A 8 -4.05 -7.10 1.82
C LYS A 8 -2.72 -7.16 2.58
N ASN A 9 -1.72 -7.82 2.00
CA ASN A 9 -0.40 -7.96 2.63
C ASN A 9 0.30 -6.61 2.72
N VAL A 10 0.24 -5.80 1.66
CA VAL A 10 0.79 -4.44 1.65
C VAL A 10 0.16 -3.58 2.74
N ALA A 11 -1.17 -3.62 2.89
CA ALA A 11 -1.88 -2.88 3.92
C ALA A 11 -1.44 -3.28 5.33
N VAL A 12 -1.33 -4.57 5.60
CA VAL A 12 -0.86 -5.10 6.89
C VAL A 12 0.58 -4.67 7.17
N GLN A 13 1.48 -4.77 6.18
CA GLN A 13 2.88 -4.37 6.32
C GLN A 13 3.03 -2.87 6.62
N ILE A 14 2.32 -2.00 5.89
CA ILE A 14 2.34 -0.55 6.14
C ILE A 14 1.77 -0.23 7.53
N THR A 15 0.67 -0.87 7.93
CA THR A 15 0.08 -0.66 9.25
C THR A 15 1.04 -1.11 10.36
N ALA A 16 1.68 -2.26 10.19
CA ALA A 16 2.66 -2.81 11.12
C ALA A 16 3.83 -1.84 11.34
N GLU A 17 4.38 -1.31 10.25
CA GLU A 17 5.46 -0.32 10.29
C GLU A 17 5.02 0.97 10.99
N CYS A 18 3.85 1.51 10.64
CA CYS A 18 3.34 2.73 11.26
C CYS A 18 3.09 2.59 12.77
N LEU A 19 2.61 1.44 13.21
CA LEU A 19 2.28 1.19 14.60
C LEU A 19 3.43 0.56 15.39
N GLY A 20 4.50 0.11 14.74
CA GLY A 20 5.62 -0.57 15.38
C GLY A 20 5.23 -1.88 16.04
N ILE A 21 4.34 -2.67 15.40
CA ILE A 21 3.87 -3.97 15.91
C ILE A 21 3.99 -5.04 14.83
N GLY A 22 3.99 -6.32 15.24
CA GLY A 22 4.10 -7.44 14.32
C GLY A 22 2.85 -7.62 13.43
N THR A 23 3.04 -8.07 12.20
CA THR A 23 1.95 -8.35 11.25
C THR A 23 1.03 -9.49 11.71
N ASP A 24 1.52 -10.40 12.55
CA ASP A 24 0.79 -11.49 13.19
C ASP A 24 -0.29 -11.01 14.17
N ARG A 25 -0.21 -9.74 14.60
CA ARG A 25 -1.14 -9.10 15.53
C ARG A 25 -2.26 -8.33 14.84
N MET A 26 -2.36 -8.42 13.52
CA MET A 26 -3.31 -7.68 12.72
C MET A 26 -4.32 -8.59 12.05
N ASN A 27 -5.54 -8.14 12.00
CA ASN A 27 -6.57 -8.73 11.15
C ASN A 27 -6.97 -7.70 10.09
N PHE A 28 -7.03 -8.13 8.84
CA PHE A 28 -7.41 -7.28 7.72
C PHE A 28 -8.73 -7.80 7.12
N ASP A 29 -9.73 -6.96 7.13
CA ASP A 29 -11.02 -7.24 6.50
C ASP A 29 -11.37 -6.13 5.49
N ASN A 30 -11.55 -6.54 4.23
CA ASN A 30 -12.06 -5.70 3.15
C ASN A 30 -12.97 -6.49 2.20
N SER A 31 -13.43 -7.66 2.64
CA SER A 31 -14.18 -8.60 1.81
C SER A 31 -15.68 -8.34 1.82
N ASN A 32 -16.17 -7.52 2.73
CA ASN A 32 -17.59 -7.20 2.88
C ASN A 32 -17.83 -5.72 2.57
N SER A 33 -18.61 -5.46 1.52
CA SER A 33 -18.98 -4.09 1.11
C SER A 33 -19.84 -3.34 2.14
N ASP A 34 -20.49 -4.04 3.05
CA ASP A 34 -21.30 -3.41 4.11
C ASP A 34 -20.43 -2.81 5.23
N THR A 35 -19.20 -3.33 5.40
CA THR A 35 -18.30 -2.93 6.47
C THR A 35 -17.04 -2.24 5.98
N ALA A 36 -16.64 -2.49 4.73
CA ALA A 36 -15.46 -1.89 4.13
C ALA A 36 -15.66 -0.39 3.86
N ALA A 37 -14.64 0.40 4.15
CA ALA A 37 -14.63 1.80 3.75
C ALA A 37 -14.68 1.92 2.22
N PHE A 38 -15.36 2.97 1.72
CA PHE A 38 -15.40 3.22 0.28
C PHE A 38 -13.97 3.41 -0.27
N SER A 39 -13.68 2.68 -1.31
CA SER A 39 -12.47 2.83 -2.11
C SER A 39 -12.85 2.76 -3.58
N MET A 40 -12.30 3.65 -4.40
CA MET A 40 -12.41 3.50 -5.85
C MET A 40 -11.80 2.17 -6.29
N ASP A 41 -12.12 1.77 -7.50
CA ASP A 41 -11.65 0.55 -8.15
C ASP A 41 -10.10 0.41 -8.12
N THR A 42 -9.66 -0.83 -8.22
CA THR A 42 -8.25 -1.17 -8.41
C THR A 42 -7.91 -1.05 -9.90
N ALA A 43 -7.36 0.09 -10.30
CA ALA A 43 -6.99 0.38 -11.69
C ALA A 43 -5.71 1.24 -11.74
N GLY A 44 -5.00 1.21 -12.87
CA GLY A 44 -3.84 2.08 -13.13
C GLY A 44 -2.68 1.95 -12.14
N THR A 45 -2.51 0.80 -11.53
CA THR A 45 -1.42 0.50 -10.57
C THR A 45 -1.38 1.47 -9.36
N ARG A 46 -2.52 2.03 -8.99
CA ARG A 46 -2.61 3.10 -7.97
C ARG A 46 -2.73 2.59 -6.52
N SER A 47 -3.11 1.32 -6.32
CA SER A 47 -3.57 0.83 -5.02
C SER A 47 -2.54 0.99 -3.90
N THR A 48 -1.28 0.64 -4.12
CA THR A 48 -0.22 0.77 -3.10
C THR A 48 -0.06 2.22 -2.65
N VAL A 49 -0.06 3.17 -3.57
CA VAL A 49 0.11 4.59 -3.23
C VAL A 49 -1.14 5.15 -2.54
N VAL A 50 -2.32 4.92 -3.11
CA VAL A 50 -3.56 5.54 -2.59
C VAL A 50 -3.97 4.91 -1.27
N VAL A 51 -4.04 3.59 -1.21
CA VAL A 51 -4.43 2.88 0.02
C VAL A 51 -3.34 2.99 1.07
N GLY A 52 -2.06 2.89 0.68
CA GLY A 52 -0.94 3.02 1.60
C GLY A 52 -0.90 4.38 2.30
N ASN A 53 -1.07 5.47 1.57
CA ASN A 53 -1.12 6.80 2.19
C ASN A 53 -2.38 7.02 3.03
N ALA A 54 -3.52 6.45 2.65
CA ALA A 54 -4.72 6.48 3.48
C ALA A 54 -4.50 5.74 4.81
N ILE A 55 -3.82 4.59 4.78
CA ILE A 55 -3.42 3.84 5.98
C ILE A 55 -2.47 4.66 6.86
N ILE A 56 -1.45 5.29 6.27
CA ILE A 56 -0.52 6.15 7.00
C ILE A 56 -1.29 7.30 7.70
N SER A 57 -2.26 7.90 7.00
CA SER A 57 -3.12 8.95 7.56
C SER A 57 -3.95 8.42 8.74
N ALA A 58 -4.58 7.25 8.59
CA ALA A 58 -5.37 6.61 9.64
C ALA A 58 -4.51 6.19 10.85
N ALA A 59 -3.30 5.69 10.60
CA ALA A 59 -2.36 5.33 11.66
C ALA A 59 -1.90 6.56 12.47
N LYS A 60 -1.64 7.69 11.81
CA LYS A 60 -1.31 8.95 12.50
C LYS A 60 -2.45 9.44 13.38
N ASP A 61 -3.68 9.37 12.88
CA ASP A 61 -4.87 9.72 13.67
C ASP A 61 -5.03 8.78 14.88
N LEU A 62 -4.87 7.46 14.68
CA LEU A 62 -4.91 6.50 15.78
C LEU A 62 -3.82 6.77 16.81
N ILE A 63 -2.57 6.97 16.40
CA ILE A 63 -1.45 7.28 17.31
C ILE A 63 -1.75 8.54 18.13
N SER A 64 -2.30 9.56 17.52
CA SER A 64 -2.72 10.78 18.24
C SER A 64 -3.74 10.47 19.34
N LYS A 65 -4.74 9.64 19.05
CA LYS A 65 -5.76 9.21 20.01
C LYS A 65 -5.19 8.30 21.10
N LEU A 66 -4.27 7.39 20.75
CA LEU A 66 -3.57 6.56 21.73
C LEU A 66 -2.76 7.42 22.71
N LYS A 67 -2.04 8.42 22.22
CA LYS A 67 -1.30 9.39 23.03
C LYS A 67 -2.23 10.18 23.96
N ALA A 68 -3.31 10.73 23.43
CA ALA A 68 -4.27 11.51 24.20
C ALA A 68 -4.92 10.68 25.32
N PHE A 69 -5.36 9.46 25.01
CA PHE A 69 -5.93 8.54 25.97
C PHE A 69 -4.93 8.17 27.09
N THR A 70 -3.69 7.87 26.71
CA THR A 70 -2.64 7.51 27.66
C THR A 70 -2.27 8.72 28.54
N ALA A 71 -2.19 9.93 27.96
CA ALA A 71 -1.91 11.16 28.68
C ALA A 71 -2.95 11.42 29.79
N GLU A 72 -4.24 11.27 29.46
CA GLU A 72 -5.33 11.37 30.44
C GLU A 72 -5.16 10.39 31.60
N LYS A 73 -4.82 9.12 31.29
CA LYS A 73 -4.59 8.09 32.33
C LYS A 73 -3.37 8.38 33.22
N LEU A 74 -2.35 9.02 32.67
CA LEU A 74 -1.11 9.33 33.39
C LEU A 74 -1.09 10.71 34.03
N GLY A 75 -2.11 11.55 33.79
CA GLY A 75 -2.22 12.91 34.33
C GLY A 75 -1.21 13.89 33.73
N VAL A 76 -0.91 13.74 32.45
CA VAL A 76 -0.02 14.60 31.64
C VAL A 76 -0.75 15.13 30.41
N THR A 77 -0.13 16.03 29.65
CA THR A 77 -0.72 16.53 28.39
C THR A 77 -0.32 15.67 27.20
N PRO A 78 -1.12 15.61 26.12
CA PRO A 78 -0.79 14.83 24.90
C PRO A 78 0.51 15.28 24.25
N GLU A 79 0.91 16.53 24.40
CA GLU A 79 2.15 17.10 23.86
C GLU A 79 3.40 16.55 24.57
N GLU A 80 3.26 16.12 25.83
CA GLU A 80 4.33 15.48 26.60
C GLU A 80 4.50 13.99 26.23
N MET A 81 3.62 13.43 25.38
CA MET A 81 3.64 12.02 24.99
C MET A 81 4.42 11.77 23.72
N SER A 82 5.18 10.71 23.73
CA SER A 82 5.78 10.07 22.53
C SER A 82 5.12 8.74 22.26
N TYR A 83 5.29 8.25 21.02
CA TYR A 83 4.81 6.94 20.60
C TYR A 83 5.91 6.25 19.79
N GLU A 84 6.26 5.04 20.17
CA GLU A 84 7.24 4.22 19.46
C GLU A 84 6.98 2.74 19.77
N ALA A 85 7.22 1.87 18.76
CA ALA A 85 7.19 0.42 18.89
C ALA A 85 5.93 -0.13 19.62
N GLY A 86 4.75 0.39 19.27
CA GLY A 86 3.49 -0.09 19.86
C GLY A 86 3.23 0.41 21.29
N ARG A 87 3.90 1.47 21.73
CA ARG A 87 3.80 2.02 23.08
C ARG A 87 3.70 3.54 23.07
N ALA A 88 2.75 4.08 23.82
CA ALA A 88 2.67 5.52 24.15
C ALA A 88 3.29 5.76 25.53
N PHE A 89 4.17 6.74 25.65
CA PHE A 89 4.91 7.01 26.88
C PHE A 89 5.21 8.49 27.04
N VAL A 90 5.50 8.91 28.29
CA VAL A 90 5.91 10.28 28.59
C VAL A 90 7.31 10.52 28.04
N THR A 91 7.49 11.54 27.21
CA THR A 91 8.77 11.83 26.52
C THR A 91 9.92 12.03 27.51
N ALA A 92 9.66 12.71 28.65
CA ALA A 92 10.65 12.97 29.68
C ALA A 92 10.94 11.77 30.60
N ASP A 93 10.03 10.76 30.60
CA ASP A 93 10.14 9.55 31.44
C ASP A 93 9.62 8.35 30.64
N PRO A 94 10.45 7.72 29.78
CA PRO A 94 10.02 6.62 28.93
C PRO A 94 9.52 5.37 29.66
N GLU A 95 9.84 5.18 30.93
CA GLU A 95 9.30 4.08 31.72
C GLU A 95 7.80 4.28 32.01
N LYS A 96 7.34 5.51 32.06
CA LYS A 96 5.95 5.89 32.31
C LYS A 96 5.16 5.88 30.99
N GLY A 97 4.46 4.80 30.71
CA GLY A 97 3.72 4.64 29.45
C GLY A 97 2.85 3.39 29.46
N MET A 98 2.11 3.21 28.34
CA MET A 98 1.22 2.07 28.12
C MET A 98 1.44 1.48 26.73
N THR A 99 1.41 0.17 26.64
CA THR A 99 1.41 -0.57 25.36
C THR A 99 0.02 -0.56 24.70
N ILE A 100 -0.07 -0.82 23.40
CA ILE A 100 -1.37 -0.95 22.70
C ILE A 100 -2.33 -1.91 23.43
N PRO A 101 -1.93 -3.14 23.85
CA PRO A 101 -2.83 -4.02 24.58
C PRO A 101 -3.35 -3.44 25.90
N GLU A 102 -2.50 -2.74 26.67
CA GLU A 102 -2.90 -2.08 27.91
C GLU A 102 -3.88 -0.93 27.64
N ILE A 103 -3.59 -0.11 26.61
CA ILE A 103 -4.49 0.97 26.19
C ILE A 103 -5.84 0.39 25.73
N ALA A 104 -5.82 -0.67 24.91
CA ALA A 104 -7.03 -1.31 24.43
C ALA A 104 -7.89 -1.86 25.58
N ALA A 105 -7.28 -2.55 26.54
CA ALA A 105 -7.98 -3.05 27.72
C ALA A 105 -8.60 -1.88 28.52
N ALA A 106 -7.82 -0.84 28.80
CA ALA A 106 -8.29 0.32 29.56
C ALA A 106 -9.40 1.10 28.82
N SER A 107 -9.33 1.20 27.50
CA SER A 107 -10.34 1.88 26.69
C SER A 107 -11.69 1.13 26.67
N ILE A 108 -11.65 -0.19 26.53
CA ILE A 108 -12.85 -1.04 26.58
C ILE A 108 -13.57 -0.90 27.93
N TYR A 109 -12.83 -1.03 29.04
CA TYR A 109 -13.39 -0.87 30.37
C TYR A 109 -13.87 0.56 30.64
N GLY A 110 -13.26 1.54 29.99
CA GLY A 110 -13.69 2.95 30.05
C GLY A 110 -14.84 3.31 29.09
N GLY A 111 -15.32 2.37 28.28
CA GLY A 111 -16.37 2.63 27.27
C GLY A 111 -15.90 3.54 26.15
N VAL A 112 -14.61 3.62 25.87
CA VAL A 112 -14.01 4.47 24.82
C VAL A 112 -13.60 3.60 23.63
N LEU A 113 -14.11 3.92 22.44
CA LEU A 113 -13.68 3.30 21.21
C LEU A 113 -12.51 4.08 20.59
N LEU A 114 -11.35 3.44 20.51
CA LEU A 114 -10.18 4.01 19.86
C LEU A 114 -10.10 3.47 18.41
N MET A 115 -10.35 4.36 17.46
CA MET A 115 -10.33 4.05 16.04
C MET A 115 -9.64 5.18 15.26
N GLY A 116 -8.68 4.83 14.41
CA GLY A 116 -8.06 5.76 13.48
C GLY A 116 -8.83 5.81 12.16
N THR A 117 -8.98 7.00 11.63
CA THR A 117 -9.58 7.23 10.31
C THR A 117 -8.64 8.06 9.45
N GLY A 118 -8.62 7.77 8.14
CA GLY A 118 -7.78 8.52 7.23
C GLY A 118 -8.19 8.31 5.78
N GLY A 119 -7.82 9.26 4.96
CA GLY A 119 -8.02 9.23 3.53
C GLY A 119 -6.82 9.85 2.81
N TYR A 120 -6.72 9.54 1.54
CA TYR A 120 -5.71 10.14 0.67
C TYR A 120 -6.28 10.34 -0.73
N GLN A 121 -6.08 11.52 -1.25
CA GLN A 121 -6.39 11.85 -2.63
C GLN A 121 -5.10 12.29 -3.32
N PRO A 122 -4.67 11.61 -4.39
CA PRO A 122 -3.54 12.07 -5.19
C PRO A 122 -3.78 13.46 -5.74
N GLU A 123 -2.72 14.24 -5.92
CA GLU A 123 -2.82 15.50 -6.63
C GLU A 123 -3.34 15.26 -8.06
N PRO A 124 -4.24 16.12 -8.55
CA PRO A 124 -4.73 16.01 -9.91
C PRO A 124 -3.59 16.12 -10.92
N ALA A 125 -3.73 15.43 -12.05
CA ALA A 125 -2.81 15.60 -13.16
C ALA A 125 -2.84 17.06 -13.65
N PRO A 126 -1.68 17.62 -14.08
CA PRO A 126 -1.66 18.94 -14.68
C PRO A 126 -2.51 18.97 -15.96
N PRO A 127 -3.05 20.12 -16.32
CA PRO A 127 -3.75 20.27 -17.60
C PRO A 127 -2.88 19.81 -18.77
N ARG A 128 -3.54 19.25 -19.78
CA ARG A 128 -2.85 18.92 -21.04
C ARG A 128 -2.35 20.20 -21.71
N ASP A 129 -1.13 20.16 -22.20
CA ASP A 129 -0.59 21.26 -23.02
C ASP A 129 -1.46 21.43 -24.27
N PRO A 130 -2.03 22.62 -24.51
CA PRO A 130 -2.96 22.86 -25.61
C PRO A 130 -2.30 22.83 -27.00
N GLU A 131 -0.99 23.06 -27.09
CA GLU A 131 -0.28 23.09 -28.37
C GLU A 131 0.29 21.74 -28.76
N THR A 132 0.91 21.05 -27.81
CA THR A 132 1.59 19.78 -28.07
C THR A 132 0.75 18.57 -27.71
N GLY A 133 -0.33 18.75 -26.94
CA GLY A 133 -1.12 17.67 -26.37
C GLY A 133 -0.41 16.91 -25.25
N ALA A 134 0.80 17.31 -24.89
CA ALA A 134 1.58 16.65 -23.86
C ALA A 134 0.92 16.81 -22.49
N THR A 135 0.97 15.76 -21.71
CA THR A 135 0.50 15.75 -20.32
C THR A 135 1.33 14.76 -19.51
N LEU A 136 1.47 15.06 -18.22
CA LEU A 136 1.94 14.10 -17.23
C LEU A 136 0.69 13.54 -16.53
N PRO A 137 0.16 12.38 -16.97
CA PRO A 137 -1.15 11.90 -16.52
C PRO A 137 -1.15 11.49 -15.04
N SER A 138 0.02 11.27 -14.47
CA SER A 138 0.20 10.93 -13.06
C SER A 138 1.55 11.44 -12.58
N LYS A 139 1.61 11.90 -11.33
CA LYS A 139 2.88 12.19 -10.65
C LYS A 139 3.55 10.92 -10.10
N ILE A 140 2.84 9.79 -10.14
CA ILE A 140 3.31 8.49 -9.68
C ILE A 140 3.75 7.73 -10.92
N MET A 141 5.05 7.56 -11.07
CA MET A 141 5.66 6.89 -12.22
C MET A 141 6.51 5.71 -11.74
N ALA A 142 6.42 4.61 -12.45
CA ALA A 142 7.40 3.53 -12.39
C ALA A 142 8.12 3.49 -13.73
N TYR A 143 9.41 3.27 -13.71
CA TYR A 143 10.23 3.17 -14.91
C TYR A 143 10.71 1.74 -15.07
N GLY A 144 10.69 1.24 -16.29
CA GLY A 144 11.12 -0.13 -16.54
C GLY A 144 11.70 -0.31 -17.92
N SER A 145 12.55 -1.31 -18.06
CA SER A 145 13.04 -1.81 -19.32
C SER A 145 12.95 -3.33 -19.34
N CYS A 146 12.68 -3.88 -20.52
CA CYS A 146 12.65 -5.30 -20.76
C CYS A 146 13.44 -5.63 -22.02
N VAL A 147 14.26 -6.69 -21.95
CA VAL A 147 14.95 -7.27 -23.10
C VAL A 147 14.45 -8.70 -23.27
N ALA A 148 13.95 -9.02 -24.45
CA ALA A 148 13.55 -10.37 -24.83
C ALA A 148 14.64 -11.01 -25.69
N ASP A 149 15.06 -12.21 -25.29
CA ASP A 149 15.90 -13.10 -26.07
C ASP A 149 14.97 -14.11 -26.76
N VAL A 150 14.96 -14.08 -28.09
CA VAL A 150 14.00 -14.86 -28.87
C VAL A 150 14.69 -15.72 -29.93
N GLU A 151 14.13 -16.89 -30.20
CA GLU A 151 14.50 -17.77 -31.30
C GLU A 151 13.36 -17.77 -32.30
N VAL A 152 13.71 -17.64 -33.58
CA VAL A 152 12.77 -17.70 -34.71
C VAL A 152 13.11 -18.87 -35.60
N ASP A 153 12.16 -19.70 -35.88
CA ASP A 153 12.28 -20.78 -36.86
C ASP A 153 12.08 -20.19 -38.25
N ASP A 154 13.11 -20.22 -39.07
CA ASP A 154 13.12 -19.61 -40.41
C ASP A 154 12.18 -20.30 -41.41
N GLU A 155 11.81 -21.58 -41.19
CA GLU A 155 10.93 -22.33 -42.09
C GLU A 155 9.45 -22.10 -41.74
N THR A 156 9.12 -22.05 -40.46
CA THR A 156 7.74 -21.95 -39.98
C THR A 156 7.34 -20.57 -39.54
N GLY A 157 8.32 -19.69 -39.25
CA GLY A 157 8.09 -18.37 -38.62
C GLY A 157 7.70 -18.44 -37.14
N MET A 158 7.76 -19.62 -36.52
CA MET A 158 7.46 -19.76 -35.09
C MET A 158 8.49 -19.05 -34.23
N VAL A 159 7.99 -18.33 -33.26
CA VAL A 159 8.82 -17.59 -32.28
C VAL A 159 8.77 -18.26 -30.90
N ARG A 160 9.94 -18.49 -30.33
CA ARG A 160 10.11 -18.96 -28.96
C ARG A 160 10.83 -17.88 -28.12
N VAL A 161 10.24 -17.47 -27.04
CA VAL A 161 10.92 -16.58 -26.06
C VAL A 161 11.81 -17.46 -25.20
N ALA A 162 13.11 -17.28 -25.31
CA ALA A 162 14.10 -18.02 -24.53
C ALA A 162 14.28 -17.41 -23.14
N ASN A 163 14.43 -16.08 -23.06
CA ASN A 163 14.62 -15.36 -21.82
C ASN A 163 13.94 -13.98 -21.88
N LEU A 164 13.54 -13.48 -20.69
CA LEU A 164 13.14 -12.09 -20.48
C LEU A 164 13.98 -11.49 -19.34
N TYR A 165 14.62 -10.38 -19.61
CA TYR A 165 15.42 -9.63 -18.64
C TYR A 165 14.71 -8.34 -18.33
N ASN A 166 14.40 -8.13 -17.05
CA ASN A 166 13.62 -6.98 -16.60
C ASN A 166 14.39 -6.15 -15.59
N CYS A 167 14.27 -4.84 -15.70
CA CYS A 167 14.77 -3.89 -14.72
C CYS A 167 13.68 -2.84 -14.47
N TYR A 168 13.29 -2.68 -13.21
CA TYR A 168 12.25 -1.72 -12.80
C TYR A 168 12.72 -0.84 -11.67
N ASP A 169 12.46 0.47 -11.79
CA ASP A 169 12.44 1.41 -10.68
C ASP A 169 10.98 1.68 -10.31
N MET A 170 10.56 1.15 -9.18
CA MET A 170 9.21 1.29 -8.64
C MET A 170 9.20 1.99 -7.26
N GLY A 171 10.31 2.65 -6.91
CA GLY A 171 10.50 3.30 -5.62
C GLY A 171 10.73 2.30 -4.49
N THR A 172 10.27 2.64 -3.27
CA THR A 172 10.40 1.74 -2.11
C THR A 172 9.50 0.52 -2.24
N VAL A 173 10.10 -0.65 -2.34
CA VAL A 173 9.40 -1.92 -2.50
C VAL A 173 8.91 -2.41 -1.13
N ILE A 174 7.59 -2.40 -0.91
CA ILE A 174 6.96 -2.84 0.34
C ILE A 174 7.10 -4.35 0.53
N ASN A 175 6.86 -5.12 -0.55
CA ASN A 175 6.94 -6.58 -0.54
C ASN A 175 7.69 -7.06 -1.79
N PRO A 176 8.99 -7.38 -1.69
CA PRO A 176 9.80 -7.79 -2.85
C PRO A 176 9.26 -9.02 -3.59
N THR A 177 8.79 -10.03 -2.85
CA THR A 177 8.25 -11.25 -3.46
C THR A 177 7.01 -10.96 -4.30
N GLN A 178 6.10 -10.14 -3.80
CA GLN A 178 4.90 -9.75 -4.54
C GLN A 178 5.23 -8.82 -5.72
N ALA A 179 6.22 -7.94 -5.58
CA ALA A 179 6.67 -7.09 -6.68
C ALA A 179 7.24 -7.92 -7.84
N ILE A 180 8.06 -8.92 -7.55
CA ILE A 180 8.60 -9.87 -8.54
C ILE A 180 7.43 -10.61 -9.21
N ALA A 181 6.49 -11.15 -8.45
CA ALA A 181 5.32 -11.86 -9.00
C ALA A 181 4.46 -10.99 -9.93
N GLN A 182 4.33 -9.68 -9.65
CA GLN A 182 3.64 -8.74 -10.53
C GLN A 182 4.39 -8.53 -11.86
N VAL A 183 5.72 -8.45 -11.83
CA VAL A 183 6.55 -8.34 -13.05
C VAL A 183 6.44 -9.62 -13.88
N GLU A 184 6.56 -10.78 -13.25
CA GLU A 184 6.43 -12.08 -13.93
C GLU A 184 5.06 -12.24 -14.58
N GLY A 185 3.99 -11.92 -13.86
CA GLY A 185 2.62 -11.94 -14.39
C GLY A 185 2.42 -10.98 -15.57
N GLY A 186 2.97 -9.78 -15.49
CA GLY A 186 2.95 -8.82 -16.60
C GLY A 186 3.70 -9.29 -17.83
N ASN A 187 4.83 -9.96 -17.64
CA ASN A 187 5.59 -10.57 -18.74
C ASN A 187 4.80 -11.65 -19.48
N ILE A 188 4.07 -12.51 -18.76
CA ILE A 188 3.22 -13.54 -19.37
C ILE A 188 2.13 -12.90 -20.23
N TRP A 189 1.50 -11.83 -19.74
CA TRP A 189 0.54 -11.06 -20.55
C TRP A 189 1.19 -10.47 -21.81
N GLY A 190 2.38 -9.89 -21.68
CA GLY A 190 3.11 -9.33 -22.81
C GLY A 190 3.43 -10.39 -23.88
N ILE A 191 3.85 -11.59 -23.48
CA ILE A 191 4.06 -12.72 -24.40
C ILE A 191 2.74 -13.14 -25.05
N GLY A 192 1.66 -13.24 -24.26
CA GLY A 192 0.32 -13.58 -24.76
C GLY A 192 -0.12 -12.61 -25.85
N MET A 193 -0.06 -11.31 -25.59
CA MET A 193 -0.42 -10.27 -26.56
C MET A 193 0.44 -10.29 -27.82
N ALA A 194 1.73 -10.58 -27.68
CA ALA A 194 2.66 -10.55 -28.81
C ALA A 194 2.56 -11.79 -29.73
N LEU A 195 2.27 -12.96 -29.17
CA LEU A 195 2.42 -14.23 -29.89
C LEU A 195 1.11 -15.02 -30.07
N TYR A 196 0.08 -14.77 -29.26
CA TYR A 196 -1.10 -15.66 -29.21
C TYR A 196 -2.44 -14.94 -29.32
N GLU A 197 -2.54 -13.69 -28.87
CA GLU A 197 -3.81 -12.97 -28.86
C GLU A 197 -4.06 -12.29 -30.20
N ASP A 198 -5.27 -12.48 -30.76
CA ASP A 198 -5.76 -11.80 -31.95
C ASP A 198 -7.02 -11.01 -31.55
N LEU A 199 -6.90 -9.70 -31.48
CA LEU A 199 -7.99 -8.77 -31.19
C LEU A 199 -8.45 -8.11 -32.51
N ALA A 200 -8.91 -8.92 -33.45
CA ALA A 200 -9.47 -8.40 -34.69
C ALA A 200 -10.62 -7.44 -34.38
N PRO A 201 -10.64 -6.21 -34.93
CA PRO A 201 -11.80 -5.33 -34.79
C PRO A 201 -13.02 -5.96 -35.42
N ALA A 202 -14.13 -5.94 -34.70
CA ALA A 202 -15.43 -6.42 -35.19
C ALA A 202 -16.00 -5.54 -36.30
#